data_11ff6e524d673c3461b80103b602cae9
#
_entry.id   11ff6e524d673c3461b80103b602cae9
#
_cell.length_a   1.000
_cell.length_b   1.000
_cell.length_c   1.000
_cell.angle_alpha   90.00
_cell.angle_beta   90.00
_cell.angle_gamma   90.00
#
_symmetry.space_group_name_H-M   'P 1'
#
loop_
_entity.id
_entity.type
_entity.pdbx_description
1 polymer ?
#
loop_
_entity_poly.entity_id
_entity_poly.type
_entity_poly.pdbx_seq_one_letter_code
_entity_poly.pdbx_strand_id
1 'polypeptide(L)'
;MARLILVRHGQTRSNVQGLLDTAAPGPGLTDLGHRQAAALVDVLAEERIDRIVASPLTRTVETATPLAEARGLPLLQDGGLREILAGDLEMRADRDSHLAYLGTVFSWASGDLDAAMPGRPETGASFFERYDRAVEAALQDAEAVVCVSHGAAIRTWAAARAVNADGDFGAEHGLPNTGVVVLERAGDGPWRMDAWLGRRLPSADADPTGAPLA
;
A
#
# COMPACT_ATOMS: atom_id res chain seq x y z
N MET A 1 -17.12 8.33 -9.14
CA MET A 1 -16.07 7.31 -9.38
C MET A 1 -15.10 7.41 -8.22
N ALA A 2 -14.86 6.31 -7.51
CA ALA A 2 -13.91 6.32 -6.40
C ALA A 2 -12.47 6.16 -6.93
N ARG A 3 -11.55 7.01 -6.44
CA ARG A 3 -10.12 6.98 -6.74
C ARG A 3 -9.34 6.81 -5.45
N LEU A 4 -8.60 5.72 -5.34
CA LEU A 4 -7.78 5.38 -4.19
C LEU A 4 -6.29 5.47 -4.56
N ILE A 5 -5.57 6.30 -3.85
CA ILE A 5 -4.13 6.52 -4.01
C ILE A 5 -3.45 5.93 -2.78
N LEU A 6 -2.81 4.77 -2.95
CA LEU A 6 -2.03 4.12 -1.89
C LEU A 6 -0.58 4.56 -1.98
N VAL A 7 -0.02 5.01 -0.87
CA VAL A 7 1.36 5.50 -0.79
C VAL A 7 2.12 4.72 0.28
N ARG A 8 3.24 4.11 -0.07
CA ARG A 8 4.15 3.52 0.91
C ARG A 8 4.87 4.62 1.68
N HIS A 9 5.07 4.46 2.99
CA HIS A 9 5.84 5.39 3.81
C HIS A 9 7.25 5.65 3.27
N GLY A 10 7.85 6.79 3.63
CA GLY A 10 9.22 7.18 3.33
C GLY A 10 10.25 6.27 4.01
N GLN A 11 11.52 6.41 3.63
CA GLN A 11 12.59 5.56 4.15
C GLN A 11 12.77 5.70 5.66
N THR A 12 12.91 4.57 6.35
CA THR A 12 13.26 4.45 7.76
C THR A 12 14.64 3.79 7.93
N ARG A 13 15.20 3.86 9.14
CA ARG A 13 16.46 3.14 9.45
C ARG A 13 16.29 1.63 9.30
N SER A 14 15.14 1.09 9.66
CA SER A 14 14.85 -0.34 9.47
C SER A 14 14.87 -0.75 8.00
N ASN A 15 14.39 0.11 7.08
CA ASN A 15 14.50 -0.15 5.65
C ASN A 15 15.96 -0.19 5.18
N VAL A 16 16.81 0.70 5.69
CA VAL A 16 18.25 0.71 5.37
C VAL A 16 18.94 -0.57 5.84
N GLN A 17 18.52 -1.08 6.98
CA GLN A 17 19.05 -2.30 7.60
C GLN A 17 18.39 -3.60 7.06
N GLY A 18 17.36 -3.50 6.24
CA GLY A 18 16.60 -4.64 5.74
C GLY A 18 15.82 -5.39 6.81
N LEU A 19 15.35 -4.70 7.85
CA LEU A 19 14.60 -5.33 8.94
C LEU A 19 13.12 -5.46 8.60
N LEU A 20 12.51 -6.59 8.99
CA LEU A 20 11.08 -6.79 9.04
C LEU A 20 10.51 -6.07 10.28
N ASP A 21 10.41 -4.76 10.21
CA ASP A 21 9.94 -3.89 11.30
C ASP A 21 8.47 -3.53 11.04
N THR A 22 7.57 -4.33 11.60
CA THR A 22 6.15 -4.26 11.31
C THR A 22 5.31 -3.78 12.50
N ALA A 23 5.85 -3.82 13.71
CA ALA A 23 5.15 -3.47 14.93
C ALA A 23 5.00 -1.95 15.14
N ALA A 24 3.98 -1.57 15.88
CA ALA A 24 3.79 -0.19 16.33
C ALA A 24 4.65 0.10 17.60
N PRO A 25 5.11 1.34 17.78
CA PRO A 25 4.90 2.51 16.93
C PRO A 25 5.80 2.55 15.69
N GLY A 26 6.85 1.72 15.65
CA GLY A 26 7.89 1.69 14.63
C GLY A 26 8.78 2.94 14.63
N PRO A 27 9.87 2.94 13.82
CA PRO A 27 10.78 4.06 13.71
C PRO A 27 10.17 5.21 12.91
N GLY A 28 10.67 6.42 13.13
CA GLY A 28 10.46 7.58 12.27
C GLY A 28 11.27 7.50 10.98
N LEU A 29 11.11 8.50 10.13
CA LEU A 29 11.79 8.63 8.86
C LEU A 29 13.27 8.99 9.04
N THR A 30 14.11 8.61 8.07
CA THR A 30 15.45 9.16 7.89
C THR A 30 15.36 10.55 7.24
N ASP A 31 16.49 11.27 7.18
CA ASP A 31 16.56 12.53 6.42
C ASP A 31 16.16 12.35 4.95
N LEU A 32 16.50 11.20 4.35
CA LEU A 32 16.03 10.85 3.01
C LEU A 32 14.52 10.61 3.00
N GLY A 33 14.00 9.90 4.00
CA GLY A 33 12.57 9.66 4.16
C GLY A 33 11.76 10.95 4.28
N HIS A 34 12.24 11.93 5.03
CA HIS A 34 11.61 13.26 5.11
C HIS A 34 11.62 14.00 3.76
N ARG A 35 12.73 13.94 3.01
CA ARG A 35 12.77 14.52 1.66
C ARG A 35 11.81 13.78 0.70
N GLN A 36 11.72 12.46 0.81
CA GLN A 36 10.75 11.66 0.04
C GLN A 36 9.31 12.04 0.36
N ALA A 37 9.00 12.23 1.65
CA ALA A 37 7.68 12.68 2.10
C ALA A 37 7.32 14.07 1.56
N ALA A 38 8.25 15.01 1.62
CA ALA A 38 8.06 16.36 1.07
C ALA A 38 7.82 16.34 -0.46
N ALA A 39 8.52 15.48 -1.19
CA ALA A 39 8.37 15.35 -2.64
C ALA A 39 6.98 14.82 -3.07
N LEU A 40 6.22 14.15 -2.18
CA LEU A 40 4.86 13.71 -2.49
C LEU A 40 3.91 14.87 -2.80
N VAL A 41 4.19 16.06 -2.30
CA VAL A 41 3.40 17.27 -2.61
C VAL A 41 3.42 17.56 -4.10
N ASP A 42 4.60 17.48 -4.73
CA ASP A 42 4.77 17.71 -6.16
C ASP A 42 4.31 16.49 -6.97
N VAL A 43 4.62 15.27 -6.52
CA VAL A 43 4.20 14.02 -7.20
C VAL A 43 2.69 13.92 -7.35
N LEU A 44 1.95 14.38 -6.34
CA LEU A 44 0.49 14.33 -6.32
C LEU A 44 -0.16 15.70 -6.62
N ALA A 45 0.60 16.67 -7.17
CA ALA A 45 0.12 18.05 -7.38
C ALA A 45 -1.17 18.12 -8.20
N GLU A 46 -1.24 17.33 -9.27
CA GLU A 46 -2.38 17.29 -10.20
C GLU A 46 -3.53 16.35 -9.74
N GLU A 47 -3.33 15.59 -8.63
CA GLU A 47 -4.37 14.71 -8.13
C GLU A 47 -5.40 15.49 -7.32
N ARG A 48 -6.70 15.23 -7.58
CA ARG A 48 -7.75 15.61 -6.66
C ARG A 48 -7.61 14.77 -5.39
N ILE A 49 -7.65 15.41 -4.23
CA ILE A 49 -7.56 14.75 -2.93
C ILE A 49 -8.63 15.35 -2.03
N ASP A 50 -9.61 14.55 -1.66
CA ASP A 50 -10.69 14.95 -0.75
C ASP A 50 -10.36 14.58 0.71
N ARG A 51 -9.50 13.54 0.91
CA ARG A 51 -9.15 13.03 2.24
C ARG A 51 -7.77 12.39 2.24
N ILE A 52 -7.08 12.51 3.38
CA ILE A 52 -5.79 11.86 3.64
C ILE A 52 -5.90 11.05 4.92
N VAL A 53 -5.60 9.75 4.82
CA VAL A 53 -5.63 8.81 5.94
C VAL A 53 -4.26 8.11 6.02
N ALA A 54 -3.69 7.99 7.20
CA ALA A 54 -2.44 7.26 7.41
C ALA A 54 -2.65 6.08 8.38
N SER A 55 -1.86 5.03 8.22
CA SER A 55 -1.62 4.09 9.31
C SER A 55 -1.11 4.86 10.53
N PRO A 56 -1.40 4.43 11.78
CA PRO A 56 -0.97 5.15 12.98
C PRO A 56 0.52 4.98 13.31
N LEU A 57 1.30 4.23 12.50
CA LEU A 57 2.72 4.06 12.73
C LEU A 57 3.47 5.37 12.43
N THR A 58 4.50 5.67 13.23
CA THR A 58 5.25 6.93 13.18
C THR A 58 5.66 7.30 11.74
N ARG A 59 6.27 6.37 11.01
CA ARG A 59 6.75 6.56 9.63
C ARG A 59 5.67 6.96 8.62
N THR A 60 4.45 6.44 8.78
CA THR A 60 3.32 6.77 7.89
C THR A 60 2.72 8.13 8.19
N VAL A 61 2.61 8.49 9.47
CA VAL A 61 2.17 9.81 9.90
C VAL A 61 3.15 10.88 9.42
N GLU A 62 4.46 10.70 9.65
CA GLU A 62 5.50 11.62 9.17
C GLU A 62 5.52 11.73 7.64
N THR A 63 5.21 10.66 6.91
CA THR A 63 5.14 10.67 5.45
C THR A 63 3.93 11.47 4.94
N ALA A 64 2.77 11.34 5.61
CA ALA A 64 1.52 11.97 5.18
C ALA A 64 1.45 13.46 5.53
N THR A 65 2.15 13.88 6.60
CA THR A 65 2.05 15.24 7.17
C THR A 65 2.33 16.35 6.15
N PRO A 66 3.43 16.34 5.37
CA PRO A 66 3.70 17.42 4.40
C PRO A 66 2.60 17.57 3.34
N LEU A 67 2.05 16.45 2.86
CA LEU A 67 0.95 16.48 1.89
C LEU A 67 -0.34 17.04 2.51
N ALA A 68 -0.68 16.61 3.73
CA ALA A 68 -1.86 17.09 4.44
C ALA A 68 -1.79 18.61 4.69
N GLU A 69 -0.63 19.12 5.15
CA GLU A 69 -0.39 20.54 5.34
C GLU A 69 -0.49 21.34 4.04
N ALA A 70 0.16 20.85 2.96
CA ALA A 70 0.14 21.53 1.66
C ALA A 70 -1.27 21.59 1.06
N ARG A 71 -2.13 20.60 1.35
CA ARG A 71 -3.52 20.54 0.88
C ARG A 71 -4.52 21.21 1.82
N GLY A 72 -4.09 21.61 3.03
CA GLY A 72 -4.98 22.17 4.05
C GLY A 72 -6.04 21.15 4.52
N LEU A 73 -5.73 19.85 4.45
CA LEU A 73 -6.63 18.77 4.85
C LEU A 73 -6.21 18.21 6.21
N PRO A 74 -7.17 17.77 7.04
CA PRO A 74 -6.85 17.06 8.27
C PRO A 74 -6.20 15.71 7.93
N LEU A 75 -5.14 15.36 8.67
CA LEU A 75 -4.56 14.02 8.61
C LEU A 75 -5.34 13.11 9.55
N LEU A 76 -6.07 12.16 8.98
CA LEU A 76 -6.78 11.12 9.71
C LEU A 76 -5.88 9.89 9.90
N GLN A 77 -6.20 9.06 10.89
CA GLN A 77 -5.47 7.81 11.12
C GLN A 77 -6.43 6.63 11.21
N ASP A 78 -6.05 5.50 10.59
CA ASP A 78 -6.79 4.24 10.69
C ASP A 78 -5.85 3.05 10.92
N GLY A 79 -6.09 2.30 11.99
CA GLY A 79 -5.31 1.11 12.34
C GLY A 79 -5.44 -0.04 11.33
N GLY A 80 -6.48 -0.05 10.49
CA GLY A 80 -6.65 -1.02 9.42
C GLY A 80 -5.60 -0.92 8.33
N LEU A 81 -4.97 0.26 8.15
CA LEU A 81 -3.89 0.50 7.18
C LEU A 81 -2.50 0.07 7.66
N ARG A 82 -2.36 -0.55 8.84
CA ARG A 82 -1.06 -1.01 9.38
C ARG A 82 -0.43 -2.06 8.48
N GLU A 83 0.91 -2.20 8.65
CA GLU A 83 1.66 -3.28 8.01
C GLU A 83 1.15 -4.64 8.49
N ILE A 84 1.36 -5.66 7.65
CA ILE A 84 1.15 -7.05 8.03
C ILE A 84 2.22 -7.43 9.05
N LEU A 85 1.78 -7.95 10.19
CA LEU A 85 2.70 -8.29 11.27
C LEU A 85 3.59 -9.48 10.90
N ALA A 86 4.89 -9.35 11.15
CA ALA A 86 5.87 -10.39 10.83
C ALA A 86 5.91 -11.53 11.87
N GLY A 87 5.24 -11.37 13.02
CA GLY A 87 5.22 -12.39 14.07
C GLY A 87 6.61 -12.76 14.58
N ASP A 88 6.95 -14.05 14.55
CA ASP A 88 8.27 -14.53 14.99
C ASP A 88 9.42 -14.08 14.08
N LEU A 89 9.11 -13.48 12.91
CA LEU A 89 10.08 -12.92 11.98
C LEU A 89 10.38 -11.44 12.25
N GLU A 90 9.73 -10.84 13.25
CA GLU A 90 9.91 -9.42 13.57
C GLU A 90 11.38 -9.10 13.83
N MET A 91 11.84 -7.96 13.30
CA MET A 91 13.22 -7.48 13.36
C MET A 91 14.27 -8.40 12.73
N ARG A 92 13.89 -9.41 11.95
CA ARG A 92 14.83 -10.23 11.17
C ARG A 92 15.21 -9.50 9.88
N ALA A 93 16.46 -9.74 9.42
CA ALA A 93 17.00 -9.17 8.18
C ALA A 93 17.52 -10.23 7.20
N ASP A 94 17.52 -11.50 7.61
CA ASP A 94 18.01 -12.59 6.79
C ASP A 94 17.05 -12.92 5.64
N ARG A 95 17.62 -13.45 4.56
CA ARG A 95 16.88 -13.78 3.34
C ARG A 95 15.75 -14.77 3.57
N ASP A 96 15.97 -15.77 4.41
CA ASP A 96 14.99 -16.83 4.63
C ASP A 96 13.75 -16.29 5.36
N SER A 97 13.96 -15.39 6.33
CA SER A 97 12.88 -14.68 7.01
C SER A 97 12.08 -13.80 6.05
N HIS A 98 12.75 -13.07 5.14
CA HIS A 98 12.07 -12.29 4.10
C HIS A 98 11.28 -13.17 3.14
N LEU A 99 11.84 -14.29 2.70
CA LEU A 99 11.14 -15.23 1.81
C LEU A 99 9.91 -15.86 2.50
N ALA A 100 10.02 -16.23 3.77
CA ALA A 100 8.90 -16.75 4.55
C ALA A 100 7.79 -15.70 4.72
N TYR A 101 8.16 -14.47 5.07
CA TYR A 101 7.20 -13.36 5.22
C TYR A 101 6.49 -13.05 3.90
N LEU A 102 7.23 -12.78 2.84
CA LEU A 102 6.67 -12.41 1.54
C LEU A 102 5.90 -13.59 0.91
N GLY A 103 6.39 -14.81 1.06
CA GLY A 103 5.69 -16.02 0.61
C GLY A 103 4.31 -16.14 1.24
N THR A 104 4.20 -15.92 2.55
CA THR A 104 2.91 -15.98 3.25
C THR A 104 1.95 -14.88 2.77
N VAL A 105 2.39 -13.62 2.71
CA VAL A 105 1.48 -12.52 2.36
C VAL A 105 1.02 -12.58 0.91
N PHE A 106 1.84 -13.08 -0.02
CA PHE A 106 1.42 -13.27 -1.40
C PHE A 106 0.61 -14.53 -1.64
N SER A 107 0.77 -15.58 -0.80
CA SER A 107 -0.20 -16.67 -0.77
C SER A 107 -1.61 -16.17 -0.43
N TRP A 108 -1.73 -15.23 0.51
CA TRP A 108 -3.02 -14.59 0.80
C TRP A 108 -3.58 -13.82 -0.40
N ALA A 109 -2.73 -13.09 -1.13
CA ALA A 109 -3.15 -12.38 -2.34
C ALA A 109 -3.62 -13.34 -3.44
N SER A 110 -3.10 -14.57 -3.47
CA SER A 110 -3.49 -15.63 -4.40
C SER A 110 -4.67 -16.47 -3.90
N GLY A 111 -5.25 -16.15 -2.74
CA GLY A 111 -6.46 -16.78 -2.19
C GLY A 111 -6.24 -17.83 -1.10
N ASP A 112 -5.01 -18.22 -0.79
CA ASP A 112 -4.70 -19.09 0.36
C ASP A 112 -4.68 -18.28 1.66
N LEU A 113 -5.85 -17.94 2.17
CA LEU A 113 -6.01 -17.10 3.37
C LEU A 113 -5.59 -17.81 4.66
N ASP A 114 -5.41 -19.11 4.63
CA ASP A 114 -5.02 -19.96 5.77
C ASP A 114 -3.50 -20.13 5.88
N ALA A 115 -2.72 -19.68 4.87
CA ALA A 115 -1.26 -19.68 4.96
C ALA A 115 -0.81 -18.97 6.25
N ALA A 116 0.00 -19.66 7.06
CA ALA A 116 0.31 -19.21 8.41
C ALA A 116 1.61 -18.41 8.45
N MET A 117 1.54 -17.15 8.88
CA MET A 117 2.71 -16.38 9.29
C MET A 117 3.31 -17.02 10.56
N PRO A 118 4.64 -17.20 10.66
CA PRO A 118 5.29 -17.66 11.89
C PRO A 118 4.85 -16.81 13.09
N GLY A 119 4.49 -17.48 14.22
CA GLY A 119 3.90 -16.82 15.38
C GLY A 119 2.42 -16.46 15.24
N ARG A 120 1.83 -16.61 14.07
CA ARG A 120 0.40 -16.39 13.78
C ARG A 120 -0.16 -15.07 14.30
N PRO A 121 0.49 -13.91 14.02
CA PRO A 121 0.03 -12.62 14.55
C PRO A 121 -1.29 -12.16 13.93
N GLU A 122 -1.54 -12.52 12.67
CA GLU A 122 -2.79 -12.32 11.95
C GLU A 122 -2.93 -13.36 10.81
N THR A 123 -4.13 -13.49 10.26
CA THR A 123 -4.46 -14.36 9.13
C THR A 123 -4.74 -13.51 7.87
N GLY A 124 -4.70 -14.12 6.69
CA GLY A 124 -5.10 -13.45 5.45
C GLY A 124 -6.51 -12.88 5.55
N ALA A 125 -7.45 -13.63 6.11
CA ALA A 125 -8.83 -13.18 6.31
C ALA A 125 -8.90 -11.93 7.19
N SER A 126 -8.22 -11.91 8.34
CA SER A 126 -8.23 -10.75 9.25
C SER A 126 -7.51 -9.53 8.66
N PHE A 127 -6.44 -9.76 7.88
CA PHE A 127 -5.76 -8.70 7.13
C PHE A 127 -6.70 -8.04 6.13
N PHE A 128 -7.33 -8.81 5.25
CA PHE A 128 -8.24 -8.24 4.24
C PHE A 128 -9.45 -7.57 4.90
N GLU A 129 -10.05 -8.16 5.92
CA GLU A 129 -11.17 -7.55 6.65
C GLU A 129 -10.83 -6.16 7.20
N ARG A 130 -9.66 -6.01 7.87
CA ARG A 130 -9.26 -4.72 8.44
C ARG A 130 -8.91 -3.69 7.37
N TYR A 131 -8.21 -4.12 6.31
CA TYR A 131 -7.76 -3.21 5.26
C TYR A 131 -8.92 -2.76 4.37
N ASP A 132 -9.83 -3.67 3.99
CA ASP A 132 -11.05 -3.35 3.25
C ASP A 132 -11.89 -2.33 4.03
N ARG A 133 -12.11 -2.57 5.33
CA ARG A 133 -12.86 -1.65 6.20
C ARG A 133 -12.23 -0.26 6.26
N ALA A 134 -10.90 -0.17 6.37
CA ALA A 134 -10.20 1.11 6.41
C ALA A 134 -10.31 1.86 5.07
N VAL A 135 -10.22 1.16 3.94
CA VAL A 135 -10.40 1.74 2.60
C VAL A 135 -11.83 2.25 2.42
N GLU A 136 -12.83 1.45 2.77
CA GLU A 136 -14.24 1.87 2.67
C GLU A 136 -14.56 3.05 3.59
N ALA A 137 -14.05 3.05 4.82
CA ALA A 137 -14.20 4.18 5.75
C ALA A 137 -13.51 5.44 5.22
N ALA A 138 -12.34 5.32 4.59
CA ALA A 138 -11.65 6.44 3.99
C ALA A 138 -12.45 7.06 2.83
N LEU A 139 -13.18 6.25 2.06
CA LEU A 139 -13.98 6.67 0.91
C LEU A 139 -15.41 7.13 1.27
N GLN A 140 -15.84 6.95 2.51
CA GLN A 140 -17.17 7.43 2.92
C GLN A 140 -17.26 8.94 2.72
N ASP A 141 -18.21 9.40 1.89
CA ASP A 141 -18.41 10.81 1.54
C ASP A 141 -17.18 11.49 0.88
N ALA A 142 -16.29 10.69 0.24
CA ALA A 142 -15.13 11.17 -0.51
C ALA A 142 -14.96 10.39 -1.82
N GLU A 143 -14.52 11.07 -2.88
CA GLU A 143 -14.31 10.45 -4.20
C GLU A 143 -12.85 10.13 -4.49
N ALA A 144 -11.93 10.91 -3.93
CA ALA A 144 -10.50 10.76 -4.16
C ALA A 144 -9.74 10.80 -2.82
N VAL A 145 -9.10 9.69 -2.45
CA VAL A 145 -8.50 9.49 -1.14
C VAL A 145 -7.05 9.04 -1.26
N VAL A 146 -6.18 9.64 -0.46
CA VAL A 146 -4.80 9.17 -0.25
C VAL A 146 -4.75 8.36 1.05
N CYS A 147 -4.29 7.11 0.96
CA CYS A 147 -3.99 6.27 2.11
C CYS A 147 -2.49 5.99 2.20
N VAL A 148 -1.83 6.51 3.25
CA VAL A 148 -0.40 6.25 3.50
C VAL A 148 -0.26 5.00 4.37
N SER A 149 0.38 3.97 3.82
CA SER A 149 0.46 2.63 4.38
C SER A 149 1.86 2.02 4.17
N HIS A 150 1.98 0.71 4.00
CA HIS A 150 3.23 -0.02 4.06
C HIS A 150 3.42 -0.93 2.85
N GLY A 151 4.65 -1.40 2.67
CA GLY A 151 5.05 -2.09 1.46
C GLY A 151 4.33 -3.41 1.20
N ALA A 152 4.29 -4.30 2.19
CA ALA A 152 3.63 -5.59 2.04
C ALA A 152 2.10 -5.44 2.02
N ALA A 153 1.54 -4.62 2.92
CA ALA A 153 0.10 -4.40 3.00
C ALA A 153 -0.48 -3.85 1.69
N ILE A 154 0.14 -2.81 1.10
CA ILE A 154 -0.32 -2.25 -0.17
C ILE A 154 -0.23 -3.28 -1.30
N ARG A 155 0.92 -3.96 -1.43
CA ARG A 155 1.15 -4.93 -2.51
C ARG A 155 0.17 -6.10 -2.44
N THR A 156 -0.02 -6.67 -1.25
CA THR A 156 -0.93 -7.79 -1.02
C THR A 156 -2.38 -7.39 -1.27
N TRP A 157 -2.81 -6.25 -0.72
CA TRP A 157 -4.19 -5.80 -0.88
C TRP A 157 -4.51 -5.42 -2.32
N ALA A 158 -3.66 -4.61 -2.95
CA ALA A 158 -3.90 -4.15 -4.33
C ALA A 158 -3.90 -5.32 -5.33
N ALA A 159 -2.99 -6.28 -5.17
CA ALA A 159 -2.94 -7.48 -6.00
C ALA A 159 -4.21 -8.35 -5.85
N ALA A 160 -4.73 -8.50 -4.64
CA ALA A 160 -5.93 -9.32 -4.39
C ALA A 160 -7.24 -8.62 -4.78
N ARG A 161 -7.29 -7.29 -4.80
CA ARG A 161 -8.54 -6.53 -5.02
C ARG A 161 -8.69 -5.96 -6.42
N ALA A 162 -7.59 -5.77 -7.16
CA ALA A 162 -7.66 -5.27 -8.52
C ALA A 162 -7.91 -6.39 -9.52
N VAL A 163 -8.92 -6.22 -10.39
CA VAL A 163 -9.28 -7.23 -11.42
C VAL A 163 -8.22 -7.42 -12.51
N ASN A 164 -7.23 -6.53 -12.58
CA ASN A 164 -6.12 -6.57 -13.53
C ASN A 164 -4.75 -6.80 -12.87
N ALA A 165 -4.74 -7.37 -11.68
CA ALA A 165 -3.55 -7.84 -10.97
C ALA A 165 -3.88 -9.14 -10.22
N ASP A 166 -2.85 -9.83 -9.73
CA ASP A 166 -2.93 -11.06 -8.97
C ASP A 166 -1.77 -11.16 -7.96
N GLY A 167 -1.69 -12.27 -7.24
CA GLY A 167 -0.63 -12.50 -6.26
C GLY A 167 0.77 -12.49 -6.88
N ASP A 168 0.93 -13.00 -8.09
CA ASP A 168 2.21 -13.00 -8.81
C ASP A 168 2.63 -11.58 -9.15
N PHE A 169 1.69 -10.75 -9.63
CA PHE A 169 1.95 -9.32 -9.82
C PHE A 169 2.45 -8.66 -8.53
N GLY A 170 1.77 -8.91 -7.41
CA GLY A 170 2.19 -8.37 -6.10
C GLY A 170 3.59 -8.85 -5.69
N ALA A 171 3.95 -10.10 -5.95
CA ALA A 171 5.25 -10.68 -5.64
C ALA A 171 6.38 -10.13 -6.50
N GLU A 172 6.15 -9.96 -7.80
CA GLU A 172 7.16 -9.53 -8.77
C GLU A 172 7.40 -8.02 -8.79
N HIS A 173 6.37 -7.22 -8.47
CA HIS A 173 6.45 -5.77 -8.54
C HIS A 173 6.74 -5.16 -7.16
N GLY A 174 8.00 -4.78 -6.93
CA GLY A 174 8.40 -4.06 -5.73
C GLY A 174 7.72 -2.69 -5.62
N LEU A 175 7.52 -2.24 -4.39
CA LEU A 175 7.02 -0.90 -4.09
C LEU A 175 8.08 -0.17 -3.25
N PRO A 176 8.87 0.77 -3.82
CA PRO A 176 9.89 1.52 -3.08
C PRO A 176 9.26 2.48 -2.07
N ASN A 177 10.05 3.04 -1.16
CA ASN A 177 9.58 4.09 -0.26
C ASN A 177 8.96 5.25 -1.05
N THR A 178 7.84 5.77 -0.57
CA THR A 178 6.96 6.75 -1.25
C THR A 178 6.45 6.31 -2.62
N GLY A 179 6.55 5.02 -2.97
CA GLY A 179 5.91 4.48 -4.17
C GLY A 179 4.39 4.64 -4.10
N VAL A 180 3.81 4.99 -5.23
CA VAL A 180 2.38 5.29 -5.39
C VAL A 180 1.72 4.23 -6.25
N VAL A 181 0.56 3.75 -5.78
CA VAL A 181 -0.35 2.85 -6.51
C VAL A 181 -1.71 3.54 -6.60
N VAL A 182 -2.28 3.60 -7.79
CA VAL A 182 -3.58 4.22 -8.04
C VAL A 182 -4.57 3.16 -8.46
N LEU A 183 -5.72 3.12 -7.77
CA LEU A 183 -6.83 2.24 -8.10
C LEU A 183 -8.11 3.07 -8.30
N GLU A 184 -8.96 2.61 -9.18
CA GLU A 184 -10.26 3.22 -9.48
C GLU A 184 -11.37 2.17 -9.44
N ARG A 185 -12.58 2.61 -9.05
CA ARG A 185 -13.79 1.80 -9.20
C ARG A 185 -15.02 2.67 -9.50
N ALA A 186 -15.95 2.13 -10.23
CA ALA A 186 -17.24 2.76 -10.53
C ALA A 186 -18.31 2.19 -9.58
N GLY A 187 -18.92 3.05 -8.77
CA GLY A 187 -19.89 2.63 -7.74
C GLY A 187 -19.31 1.52 -6.85
N ASP A 188 -20.08 0.47 -6.62
CA ASP A 188 -19.68 -0.71 -5.84
C ASP A 188 -19.02 -1.80 -6.70
N GLY A 189 -18.57 -1.45 -7.91
CA GLY A 189 -17.88 -2.37 -8.81
C GLY A 189 -16.51 -2.80 -8.30
N PRO A 190 -15.82 -3.68 -9.03
CA PRO A 190 -14.49 -4.13 -8.64
C PRO A 190 -13.46 -3.01 -8.78
N TRP A 191 -12.40 -3.08 -7.98
CA TRP A 191 -11.23 -2.23 -8.13
C TRP A 191 -10.46 -2.57 -9.41
N ARG A 192 -9.95 -1.54 -10.06
CA ARG A 192 -9.01 -1.63 -11.16
C ARG A 192 -7.77 -0.82 -10.84
N MET A 193 -6.61 -1.40 -10.98
CA MET A 193 -5.35 -0.71 -10.83
C MET A 193 -5.10 0.15 -12.09
N ASP A 194 -5.12 1.47 -11.95
CA ASP A 194 -4.85 2.42 -13.03
C ASP A 194 -3.34 2.62 -13.23
N ALA A 195 -2.60 2.75 -12.12
CA ALA A 195 -1.16 2.97 -12.19
C ALA A 195 -0.39 2.29 -11.04
N TRP A 196 0.83 1.84 -11.37
CA TRP A 196 1.85 1.37 -10.45
C TRP A 196 3.12 2.18 -10.65
N LEU A 197 3.57 2.90 -9.62
CA LEU A 197 4.75 3.79 -9.68
C LEU A 197 4.66 4.82 -10.84
N GLY A 198 3.49 5.40 -11.05
CA GLY A 198 3.25 6.37 -12.12
C GLY A 198 3.17 5.79 -13.53
N ARG A 199 3.33 4.47 -13.69
CA ARG A 199 3.12 3.77 -14.97
C ARG A 199 1.69 3.28 -15.04
N ARG A 200 0.93 3.72 -16.03
CA ARG A 200 -0.41 3.19 -16.29
C ARG A 200 -0.33 1.72 -16.68
N LEU A 201 -1.21 0.91 -16.09
CA LEU A 201 -1.36 -0.49 -16.46
C LEU A 201 -2.29 -0.62 -17.66
N PRO A 202 -2.07 -1.61 -18.54
CA PRO A 202 -2.96 -1.84 -19.69
C PRO A 202 -4.41 -2.03 -19.23
N SER A 203 -5.36 -1.48 -19.98
CA SER A 203 -6.77 -1.80 -19.78
C SER A 203 -7.00 -3.26 -20.13
N ALA A 204 -7.91 -3.96 -19.42
CA ALA A 204 -8.25 -5.36 -19.74
C ALA A 204 -8.80 -5.51 -21.16
N ASP A 205 -9.26 -4.41 -21.79
CA ASP A 205 -9.74 -4.35 -23.17
C ASP A 205 -8.64 -3.97 -24.18
N ALA A 206 -7.39 -3.80 -23.74
CA ALA A 206 -6.27 -3.58 -24.64
C ALA A 206 -5.91 -4.91 -25.29
N ASP A 207 -6.06 -4.99 -26.61
CA ASP A 207 -5.64 -6.15 -27.41
C ASP A 207 -4.19 -6.52 -27.08
N PRO A 208 -3.91 -7.74 -26.57
CA PRO A 208 -2.55 -8.16 -26.22
C PRO A 208 -1.62 -8.28 -27.43
N THR A 209 -2.13 -8.14 -28.66
CA THR A 209 -1.33 -8.30 -29.88
C THR A 209 -0.65 -7.01 -30.35
N GLY A 210 -1.02 -5.82 -29.81
CA GLY A 210 -0.31 -4.57 -30.11
C GLY A 210 -0.19 -4.22 -31.61
N ALA A 211 -1.06 -4.76 -32.46
CA ALA A 211 -1.04 -4.45 -33.88
C ALA A 211 -1.65 -3.06 -34.12
N PRO A 212 -0.98 -2.14 -34.83
CA PRO A 212 -1.60 -0.88 -35.21
C PRO A 212 -2.78 -1.18 -36.13
N LEU A 213 -3.95 -0.63 -35.77
CA LEU A 213 -5.10 -0.63 -36.67
C LEU A 213 -4.71 0.17 -37.92
N ALA A 214 -4.80 -0.49 -39.06
CA ALA A 214 -4.54 0.08 -40.38
C ALA A 214 -5.64 1.09 -40.77
#